data_acd6f1b6d7788b5cd34a2354c8650cbf
#
_entry.id   acd6f1b6d7788b5cd34a2354c8650cbf
#
_cell.length_a   1.000
_cell.length_b   1.000
_cell.length_c   1.000
_cell.angle_alpha   90.00
_cell.angle_beta   90.00
_cell.angle_gamma   90.00
#
_symmetry.space_group_name_H-M   'P 1'
#
loop_
_entity.id
_entity.type
_entity.pdbx_description
1 polymer ?
#
loop_
_entity_poly.entity_id
_entity_poly.type
_entity_poly.pdbx_seq_one_letter_code
_entity_poly.pdbx_strand_id
1 'polypeptide(L)'
;MYIFMISCYILMIFNLLNLILCGAMGYSTFLLFGANHAQFSLFAILIFVLTETLVMYFFIATGKSMKTILSEQRHLNAEKLWDKVKHIKNIVFPHIMFTIFIIGGLYIFYFGYIKSNTSNTPLAYSWLQGPLYLLGLFHHIWSLKIKNDSFKIQIEIISEMSTNLKS
;
A
#
# COMPACT_ATOMS: atom_id res chain seq x y z
N MET A 1 -12.41 3.41 14.98
CA MET A 1 -11.37 2.51 14.46
C MET A 1 -11.87 1.65 13.29
N TYR A 2 -12.98 0.90 13.42
CA TYR A 2 -13.52 0.05 12.34
C TYR A 2 -13.83 0.81 11.03
N ILE A 3 -14.43 2.00 11.12
CA ILE A 3 -14.76 2.82 9.94
C ILE A 3 -13.50 3.15 9.15
N PHE A 4 -12.42 3.56 9.82
CA PHE A 4 -11.17 3.90 9.18
C PHE A 4 -10.50 2.66 8.54
N MET A 5 -10.58 1.51 9.19
CA MET A 5 -10.10 0.24 8.63
C MET A 5 -10.87 -0.16 7.37
N ILE A 6 -12.22 -0.03 7.39
CA ILE A 6 -13.06 -0.28 6.21
C ILE A 6 -12.68 0.67 5.07
N SER A 7 -12.45 1.95 5.37
CA SER A 7 -11.98 2.93 4.38
C SER A 7 -10.63 2.51 3.76
N CYS A 8 -9.69 2.01 4.58
CA CYS A 8 -8.43 1.48 4.07
C CYS A 8 -8.65 0.30 3.12
N TYR A 9 -9.55 -0.65 3.44
CA TYR A 9 -9.86 -1.77 2.56
C TYR A 9 -10.46 -1.32 1.23
N ILE A 10 -11.42 -0.40 1.25
CA ILE A 10 -12.04 0.15 0.02
C ILE A 10 -10.96 0.82 -0.84
N LEU A 11 -10.11 1.64 -0.23
CA LEU A 11 -9.01 2.31 -0.95
C LEU A 11 -7.99 1.32 -1.51
N MET A 12 -7.66 0.26 -0.77
CA MET A 12 -6.73 -0.78 -1.26
C MET A 12 -7.29 -1.50 -2.48
N ILE A 13 -8.58 -1.86 -2.49
CA ILE A 13 -9.24 -2.51 -3.65
C ILE A 13 -9.30 -1.54 -4.82
N PHE A 14 -9.72 -0.29 -4.58
CA PHE A 14 -9.80 0.73 -5.61
C PHE A 14 -8.42 1.02 -6.23
N ASN A 15 -7.39 1.11 -5.40
CA ASN A 15 -6.02 1.29 -5.84
C ASN A 15 -5.52 0.12 -6.73
N LEU A 16 -5.79 -1.13 -6.32
CA LEU A 16 -5.43 -2.30 -7.12
C LEU A 16 -6.09 -2.27 -8.50
N LEU A 17 -7.38 -1.94 -8.55
CA LEU A 17 -8.11 -1.80 -9.83
C LEU A 17 -7.51 -0.70 -10.71
N ASN A 18 -7.18 0.46 -10.13
CA ASN A 18 -6.52 1.55 -10.86
C ASN A 18 -5.16 1.14 -11.43
N LEU A 19 -4.34 0.42 -10.65
CA LEU A 19 -3.05 -0.08 -11.15
C LEU A 19 -3.25 -1.10 -12.28
N ILE A 20 -4.18 -2.04 -12.17
CA ILE A 20 -4.47 -3.00 -13.25
C ILE A 20 -4.92 -2.27 -14.51
N LEU A 21 -5.82 -1.30 -14.40
CA LEU A 21 -6.29 -0.49 -15.53
C LEU A 21 -5.15 0.33 -16.15
N CYS A 22 -4.30 0.93 -15.33
CA CYS A 22 -3.12 1.67 -15.79
C CYS A 22 -2.18 0.76 -16.59
N GLY A 23 -1.92 -0.46 -16.11
CA GLY A 23 -1.15 -1.45 -16.85
C GLY A 23 -1.80 -1.84 -18.18
N ALA A 24 -3.10 -2.13 -18.17
CA ALA A 24 -3.85 -2.46 -19.38
C ALA A 24 -3.78 -1.33 -20.44
N MET A 25 -3.90 -0.07 -20.01
CA MET A 25 -3.75 1.10 -20.89
C MET A 25 -2.31 1.26 -21.42
N GLY A 26 -1.32 0.79 -20.69
CA GLY A 26 0.07 0.80 -21.14
C GLY A 26 0.37 -0.22 -22.25
N TYR A 27 -0.35 -1.35 -22.25
CA TYR A 27 -0.23 -2.39 -23.28
C TYR A 27 -1.19 -2.21 -24.46
N SER A 28 -2.27 -1.47 -24.26
CA SER A 28 -3.31 -1.23 -25.27
C SER A 28 -3.60 0.27 -25.37
N THR A 29 -3.87 0.75 -26.59
CA THR A 29 -4.02 2.19 -26.87
C THR A 29 -5.45 2.70 -26.69
N PHE A 30 -6.22 2.17 -25.74
CA PHE A 30 -7.58 2.68 -25.48
C PHE A 30 -7.57 3.91 -24.56
N LEU A 31 -8.60 4.73 -24.71
CA LEU A 31 -8.87 5.87 -23.83
C LEU A 31 -9.87 5.44 -22.75
N LEU A 32 -9.62 5.86 -21.51
CA LEU A 32 -10.53 5.67 -20.39
C LEU A 32 -11.09 7.03 -19.96
N PHE A 33 -12.40 7.23 -20.09
CA PHE A 33 -13.05 8.53 -19.85
C PHE A 33 -12.40 9.69 -20.61
N GLY A 34 -11.89 9.46 -21.84
CA GLY A 34 -11.19 10.45 -22.64
C GLY A 34 -9.72 10.69 -22.24
N ALA A 35 -9.26 10.08 -21.14
CA ALA A 35 -7.88 10.18 -20.70
C ALA A 35 -6.99 9.14 -21.41
N ASN A 36 -5.81 9.56 -21.85
CA ASN A 36 -4.79 8.64 -22.35
C ASN A 36 -4.00 8.01 -21.20
N HIS A 37 -3.17 7.00 -21.51
CA HIS A 37 -2.36 6.28 -20.52
C HIS A 37 -1.53 7.23 -19.63
N ALA A 38 -0.90 8.28 -20.18
CA ALA A 38 -0.09 9.20 -19.38
C ALA A 38 -0.93 10.00 -18.38
N GLN A 39 -2.11 10.47 -18.79
CA GLN A 39 -3.03 11.21 -17.92
C GLN A 39 -3.61 10.32 -16.84
N PHE A 40 -4.04 9.10 -17.22
CA PHE A 40 -4.59 8.13 -16.26
C PHE A 40 -3.52 7.66 -15.26
N SER A 41 -2.29 7.47 -15.71
CA SER A 41 -1.21 7.07 -14.81
C SER A 41 -0.86 8.13 -13.78
N LEU A 42 -0.99 9.45 -14.07
CA LEU A 42 -0.89 10.51 -13.04
C LEU A 42 -1.95 10.36 -11.95
N PHE A 43 -3.18 10.08 -12.34
CA PHE A 43 -4.25 9.81 -11.38
C PHE A 43 -3.98 8.54 -10.56
N ALA A 44 -3.57 7.45 -11.23
CA ALA A 44 -3.30 6.18 -10.58
C ALA A 44 -2.19 6.29 -9.51
N ILE A 45 -1.10 7.02 -9.76
CA ILE A 45 -0.04 7.21 -8.78
C ILE A 45 -0.47 8.05 -7.58
N LEU A 46 -1.29 9.08 -7.79
CA LEU A 46 -1.83 9.89 -6.69
C LEU A 46 -2.68 9.03 -5.75
N ILE A 47 -3.59 8.22 -6.30
CA ILE A 47 -4.40 7.28 -5.51
C ILE A 47 -3.52 6.24 -4.81
N PHE A 48 -2.49 5.73 -5.49
CA PHE A 48 -1.55 4.78 -4.92
C PHE A 48 -0.83 5.37 -3.70
N VAL A 49 -0.21 6.54 -3.83
CA VAL A 49 0.52 7.19 -2.73
C VAL A 49 -0.41 7.53 -1.58
N LEU A 50 -1.60 8.05 -1.88
CA LEU A 50 -2.63 8.34 -0.86
C LEU A 50 -3.01 7.08 -0.09
N THR A 51 -3.30 5.99 -0.79
CA THR A 51 -3.69 4.72 -0.19
C THR A 51 -2.60 4.15 0.71
N GLU A 52 -1.35 4.07 0.22
CA GLU A 52 -0.23 3.54 0.99
C GLU A 52 0.06 4.39 2.24
N THR A 53 -0.02 5.72 2.10
CA THR A 53 0.16 6.65 3.22
C THR A 53 -0.93 6.50 4.27
N LEU A 54 -2.20 6.38 3.87
CA LEU A 54 -3.31 6.19 4.80
C LEU A 54 -3.23 4.85 5.54
N VAL A 55 -2.88 3.77 4.84
CA VAL A 55 -2.69 2.45 5.46
C VAL A 55 -1.53 2.50 6.46
N MET A 56 -0.40 3.10 6.09
CA MET A 56 0.75 3.27 6.99
C MET A 56 0.38 4.11 8.22
N TYR A 57 -0.33 5.21 8.02
CA TYR A 57 -0.82 6.07 9.11
C TYR A 57 -1.75 5.30 10.06
N PHE A 58 -2.63 4.45 9.53
CA PHE A 58 -3.49 3.60 10.35
C PHE A 58 -2.68 2.71 11.29
N PHE A 59 -1.68 1.99 10.77
CA PHE A 59 -0.84 1.12 11.60
C PHE A 59 0.00 1.89 12.62
N ILE A 60 0.44 3.11 12.32
CA ILE A 60 1.15 3.98 13.26
C ILE A 60 0.22 4.45 14.38
N ALA A 61 -0.93 5.02 14.00
CA ALA A 61 -1.87 5.62 14.95
C ALA A 61 -2.45 4.57 15.91
N THR A 62 -2.91 3.44 15.37
CA THR A 62 -3.45 2.35 16.20
C THR A 62 -2.39 1.70 17.06
N GLY A 63 -1.18 1.50 16.56
CA GLY A 63 -0.06 0.99 17.35
C GLY A 63 0.34 1.93 18.48
N LYS A 64 0.26 3.26 18.29
CA LYS A 64 0.48 4.24 19.35
C LYS A 64 -0.61 4.17 20.43
N SER A 65 -1.88 4.09 20.02
CA SER A 65 -3.01 3.95 20.94
C SER A 65 -2.92 2.66 21.77
N MET A 66 -2.58 1.53 21.13
CA MET A 66 -2.36 0.25 21.83
C MET A 66 -1.24 0.36 22.87
N LYS A 67 -0.11 1.00 22.50
CA LYS A 67 1.01 1.21 23.44
C LYS A 67 0.57 1.98 24.67
N THR A 68 -0.20 3.06 24.53
CA THR A 68 -0.70 3.86 25.64
C THR A 68 -1.57 3.00 26.57
N ILE A 69 -2.54 2.28 26.02
CA ILE A 69 -3.44 1.42 26.82
C ILE A 69 -2.64 0.33 27.57
N LEU A 70 -1.70 -0.34 26.90
CA LEU A 70 -0.88 -1.38 27.51
C LEU A 70 0.07 -0.84 28.60
N SER A 71 0.51 0.42 28.49
CA SER A 71 1.34 1.05 29.53
C SER A 71 0.56 1.42 30.78
N GLU A 72 -0.73 1.71 30.66
CA GLU A 72 -1.62 2.04 31.77
C GLU A 72 -2.12 0.78 32.51
N GLN A 73 -2.15 -0.36 31.83
CA GLN A 73 -2.72 -1.62 32.32
C GLN A 73 -1.67 -2.71 32.53
N ARG A 74 -0.94 -2.62 33.64
CA ARG A 74 0.18 -3.52 33.97
C ARG A 74 -0.20 -4.99 34.28
N HIS A 75 -1.49 -5.31 34.45
CA HIS A 75 -1.95 -6.69 34.80
C HIS A 75 -2.18 -7.57 33.59
N LEU A 76 -2.13 -7.02 32.40
CA LEU A 76 -2.25 -7.79 31.17
C LEU A 76 -0.90 -8.38 30.78
N ASN A 77 -0.92 -9.43 29.95
CA ASN A 77 0.26 -9.87 29.19
C ASN A 77 0.74 -8.75 28.24
N ALA A 78 0.91 -7.52 28.78
CA ALA A 78 1.14 -6.29 28.04
C ALA A 78 2.40 -6.39 27.17
N GLU A 79 3.42 -7.06 27.69
CA GLU A 79 4.68 -7.27 26.95
C GLU A 79 4.47 -8.17 25.73
N LYS A 80 3.75 -9.28 25.88
CA LYS A 80 3.43 -10.21 24.78
C LYS A 80 2.56 -9.54 23.69
N LEU A 81 1.56 -8.76 24.11
CA LEU A 81 0.71 -8.01 23.17
C LEU A 81 1.49 -6.93 22.45
N TRP A 82 2.39 -6.23 23.16
CA TRP A 82 3.25 -5.23 22.57
C TRP A 82 4.24 -5.82 21.54
N ASP A 83 4.75 -7.01 21.79
CA ASP A 83 5.61 -7.70 20.82
C ASP A 83 4.84 -8.11 19.56
N LYS A 84 3.59 -8.53 19.67
CA LYS A 84 2.70 -8.74 18.50
C LYS A 84 2.56 -7.43 17.68
N VAL A 85 2.35 -6.28 18.33
CA VAL A 85 2.23 -4.96 17.66
C VAL A 85 3.53 -4.58 16.95
N LYS A 86 4.69 -4.77 17.59
CA LYS A 86 6.00 -4.53 16.95
C LYS A 86 6.21 -5.44 15.74
N HIS A 87 5.83 -6.71 15.85
CA HIS A 87 5.94 -7.68 14.76
C HIS A 87 5.15 -7.24 13.53
N ILE A 88 3.90 -6.80 13.70
CA ILE A 88 3.10 -6.23 12.60
C ILE A 88 3.85 -5.10 11.90
N LYS A 89 4.37 -4.13 12.65
CA LYS A 89 5.11 -2.99 12.08
C LYS A 89 6.33 -3.42 11.29
N ASN A 90 7.11 -4.36 11.85
CA ASN A 90 8.33 -4.85 11.23
C ASN A 90 8.08 -5.59 9.91
N ILE A 91 6.89 -6.16 9.73
CA ILE A 91 6.50 -6.84 8.48
C ILE A 91 5.88 -5.84 7.50
N VAL A 92 4.89 -5.06 7.94
CA VAL A 92 4.08 -4.22 7.04
C VAL A 92 4.89 -3.08 6.43
N PHE A 93 5.70 -2.39 7.23
CA PHE A 93 6.38 -1.18 6.76
C PHE A 93 7.41 -1.43 5.66
N PRO A 94 8.30 -2.44 5.75
CA PRO A 94 9.22 -2.72 4.64
C PRO A 94 8.49 -3.03 3.34
N HIS A 95 7.37 -3.77 3.39
CA HIS A 95 6.60 -4.12 2.20
C HIS A 95 5.91 -2.90 1.58
N ILE A 96 5.34 -2.01 2.40
CA ILE A 96 4.77 -0.74 1.92
C ILE A 96 5.87 0.11 1.27
N MET A 97 6.99 0.33 1.96
CA MET A 97 8.08 1.15 1.45
C MET A 97 8.68 0.59 0.17
N PHE A 98 8.86 -0.72 0.08
CA PHE A 98 9.36 -1.36 -1.12
C PHE A 98 8.38 -1.24 -2.30
N THR A 99 7.07 -1.39 -2.05
CA THR A 99 6.04 -1.18 -3.07
C THR A 99 6.05 0.27 -3.58
N ILE A 100 6.14 1.25 -2.67
CA ILE A 100 6.24 2.68 -3.02
C ILE A 100 7.50 2.93 -3.86
N PHE A 101 8.62 2.33 -3.48
CA PHE A 101 9.89 2.48 -4.20
C PHE A 101 9.79 1.93 -5.63
N ILE A 102 9.25 0.72 -5.83
CA ILE A 102 9.12 0.12 -7.16
C ILE A 102 8.12 0.92 -8.01
N ILE A 103 6.89 1.10 -7.53
CA ILE A 103 5.84 1.77 -8.32
C ILE A 103 6.20 3.24 -8.56
N GLY A 104 6.69 3.97 -7.54
CA GLY A 104 7.14 5.34 -7.69
C GLY A 104 8.35 5.47 -8.61
N GLY A 105 9.32 4.56 -8.51
CA GLY A 105 10.49 4.51 -9.40
C GLY A 105 10.11 4.26 -10.86
N LEU A 106 9.16 3.34 -11.12
CA LEU A 106 8.61 3.11 -12.45
C LEU A 106 7.93 4.35 -13.02
N TYR A 107 7.29 5.12 -12.16
CA TYR A 107 6.64 6.35 -12.54
C TYR A 107 7.65 7.41 -12.98
N ILE A 108 8.72 7.59 -12.20
CA ILE A 108 9.84 8.48 -12.53
C ILE A 108 10.49 8.02 -13.85
N PHE A 109 10.69 6.73 -14.02
CA PHE A 109 11.24 6.15 -15.25
C PHE A 109 10.34 6.43 -16.47
N TYR A 110 9.02 6.23 -16.33
CA TYR A 110 8.08 6.48 -17.42
C TYR A 110 8.05 7.96 -17.84
N PHE A 111 7.86 8.89 -16.90
CA PHE A 111 7.75 10.30 -17.21
C PHE A 111 9.12 10.96 -17.49
N GLY A 112 10.14 10.60 -16.72
CA GLY A 112 11.46 11.22 -16.83
C GLY A 112 12.32 10.66 -17.95
N TYR A 113 12.10 9.42 -18.36
CA TYR A 113 12.91 8.79 -19.41
C TYR A 113 12.13 8.51 -20.69
N ILE A 114 10.96 7.85 -20.59
CA ILE A 114 10.21 7.44 -21.79
C ILE A 114 9.42 8.62 -22.39
N LYS A 115 8.62 9.29 -21.56
CA LYS A 115 7.70 10.33 -22.04
C LYS A 115 8.39 11.66 -22.33
N SER A 116 9.51 11.96 -21.68
CA SER A 116 10.31 13.17 -21.94
C SER A 116 11.12 13.09 -23.24
N ASN A 117 11.29 11.90 -23.81
CA ASN A 117 12.01 11.75 -25.07
C ASN A 117 11.21 12.35 -26.23
N THR A 118 11.73 13.40 -26.84
CA THR A 118 11.19 14.06 -28.03
C THR A 118 11.80 13.58 -29.33
N SER A 119 12.85 12.75 -29.27
CA SER A 119 13.50 12.17 -30.43
C SER A 119 12.71 10.96 -30.95
N ASN A 120 12.71 10.79 -32.28
CA ASN A 120 12.10 9.63 -32.94
C ASN A 120 12.95 8.34 -32.83
N THR A 121 14.04 8.38 -32.06
CA THR A 121 14.89 7.20 -31.82
C THR A 121 14.34 6.34 -30.69
N PRO A 122 14.27 5.01 -30.87
CA PRO A 122 13.83 4.13 -29.79
C PRO A 122 14.81 4.20 -28.62
N LEU A 123 14.27 4.36 -27.41
CA LEU A 123 15.09 4.38 -26.20
C LEU A 123 15.54 2.95 -25.83
N ALA A 124 16.84 2.80 -25.56
CA ALA A 124 17.48 1.51 -25.33
C ALA A 124 16.83 0.65 -24.23
N TYR A 125 16.30 1.29 -23.17
CA TYR A 125 15.76 0.61 -21.99
C TYR A 125 14.24 0.71 -21.84
N SER A 126 13.51 1.26 -22.85
CA SER A 126 12.05 1.42 -22.75
C SER A 126 11.30 0.10 -22.57
N TRP A 127 11.83 -1.00 -23.07
CA TRP A 127 11.27 -2.34 -22.93
C TRP A 127 11.21 -2.84 -21.48
N LEU A 128 12.06 -2.32 -20.59
CA LEU A 128 12.08 -2.71 -19.17
C LEU A 128 10.82 -2.29 -18.42
N GLN A 129 10.11 -1.27 -18.89
CA GLN A 129 8.92 -0.75 -18.18
C GLN A 129 7.87 -1.82 -17.97
N GLY A 130 7.53 -2.59 -18.99
CA GLY A 130 6.52 -3.65 -18.91
C GLY A 130 6.84 -4.73 -17.87
N PRO A 131 7.99 -5.42 -17.97
CA PRO A 131 8.39 -6.43 -17.00
C PRO A 131 8.50 -5.90 -15.56
N LEU A 132 9.09 -4.70 -15.38
CA LEU A 132 9.19 -4.08 -14.06
C LEU A 132 7.83 -3.70 -13.50
N TYR A 133 6.90 -3.26 -14.34
CA TYR A 133 5.52 -2.98 -13.93
C TYR A 133 4.82 -4.24 -13.43
N LEU A 134 4.92 -5.35 -14.15
CA LEU A 134 4.37 -6.63 -13.72
C LEU A 134 4.98 -7.09 -12.39
N LEU A 135 6.30 -6.98 -12.23
CA LEU A 135 6.96 -7.27 -10.95
C LEU A 135 6.40 -6.41 -9.82
N GLY A 136 6.27 -5.10 -10.06
CA GLY A 136 5.70 -4.17 -9.09
C GLY A 136 4.25 -4.51 -8.72
N LEU A 137 3.42 -4.87 -9.71
CA LEU A 137 2.04 -5.28 -9.51
C LEU A 137 1.94 -6.58 -8.69
N PHE A 138 2.75 -7.59 -9.01
CA PHE A 138 2.81 -8.84 -8.22
C PHE A 138 3.23 -8.58 -6.78
N HIS A 139 4.27 -7.75 -6.57
CA HIS A 139 4.70 -7.36 -5.24
C HIS A 139 3.60 -6.59 -4.50
N HIS A 140 2.87 -5.70 -5.20
CA HIS A 140 1.75 -4.97 -4.61
C HIS A 140 0.64 -5.93 -4.14
N ILE A 141 0.25 -6.91 -4.95
CA ILE A 141 -0.74 -7.93 -4.57
C ILE A 141 -0.27 -8.71 -3.34
N TRP A 142 0.99 -9.09 -3.28
CA TRP A 142 1.56 -9.74 -2.10
C TRP A 142 1.54 -8.84 -0.87
N SER A 143 1.89 -7.56 -1.03
CA SER A 143 1.80 -6.55 0.02
C SER A 143 0.36 -6.37 0.54
N LEU A 144 -0.66 -6.44 -0.34
CA LEU A 144 -2.07 -6.41 0.06
C LEU A 144 -2.43 -7.58 0.98
N LYS A 145 -1.94 -8.79 0.68
CA LYS A 145 -2.13 -9.96 1.54
C LYS A 145 -1.52 -9.74 2.93
N ILE A 146 -0.29 -9.24 2.99
CA ILE A 146 0.41 -8.94 4.25
C ILE A 146 -0.36 -7.90 5.06
N LYS A 147 -0.84 -6.84 4.43
CA LYS A 147 -1.67 -5.81 5.08
C LYS A 147 -2.95 -6.40 5.65
N ASN A 148 -3.65 -7.25 4.87
CA ASN A 148 -4.87 -7.91 5.31
C ASN A 148 -4.63 -8.80 6.54
N ASP A 149 -3.59 -9.62 6.51
CA ASP A 149 -3.25 -10.50 7.64
C ASP A 149 -2.85 -9.68 8.88
N SER A 150 -2.15 -8.56 8.68
CA SER A 150 -1.79 -7.62 9.74
C SER A 150 -3.00 -6.90 10.34
N PHE A 151 -4.02 -6.55 9.53
CA PHE A 151 -5.29 -6.02 10.05
C PHE A 151 -6.01 -7.04 10.93
N LYS A 152 -6.03 -8.33 10.55
CA LYS A 152 -6.64 -9.40 11.36
C LYS A 152 -5.96 -9.54 12.72
N ILE A 153 -4.62 -9.61 12.74
CA ILE A 153 -3.85 -9.69 13.99
C ILE A 153 -4.12 -8.47 14.86
N GLN A 154 -4.24 -7.28 14.27
CA GLN A 154 -4.51 -6.06 15.01
C GLN A 154 -5.89 -6.08 15.66
N ILE A 155 -6.91 -6.60 14.96
CA ILE A 155 -8.27 -6.80 15.53
C ILE A 155 -8.22 -7.81 16.68
N GLU A 156 -7.48 -8.90 16.54
CA GLU A 156 -7.31 -9.90 17.59
C GLU A 156 -6.70 -9.30 18.86
N ILE A 157 -5.62 -8.51 18.72
CA ILE A 157 -4.98 -7.81 19.85
C ILE A 157 -6.01 -6.90 20.57
N ILE A 158 -6.80 -6.14 19.81
CA ILE A 158 -7.81 -5.24 20.39
C ILE A 158 -8.90 -6.03 21.10
N SER A 159 -9.32 -7.16 20.54
CA SER A 159 -10.30 -8.05 21.19
C SER A 159 -9.74 -8.63 22.49
N GLU A 160 -8.50 -9.11 22.51
CA GLU A 160 -7.82 -9.59 23.72
C GLU A 160 -7.74 -8.47 24.79
N MET A 161 -7.42 -7.25 24.39
CA MET A 161 -7.37 -6.11 25.30
C MET A 161 -8.76 -5.80 25.90
N SER A 162 -9.83 -5.87 25.08
CA SER A 162 -11.18 -5.53 25.52
C SER A 162 -11.81 -6.59 26.44
N THR A 163 -11.49 -7.87 26.26
CA THR A 163 -11.96 -8.96 27.13
C THR A 163 -11.30 -8.91 28.49
N ASN A 164 -10.02 -8.61 28.53
CA ASN A 164 -9.29 -8.48 29.79
C ASN A 164 -9.65 -7.21 30.60
N LEU A 165 -10.29 -6.21 29.98
CA LEU A 165 -10.83 -5.02 30.65
C LEU A 165 -12.15 -5.30 31.38
N LYS A 166 -12.85 -6.40 31.04
CA LYS A 166 -14.17 -6.76 31.61
C LYS A 166 -14.08 -7.82 32.73
N SER A 167 -12.93 -8.44 32.89
CA SER A 167 -12.63 -9.39 33.99
C SER A 167 -11.98 -8.69 35.18
#